data_4a463a1ba4befc09d9e2d279c3207f05
#
_entry.id   4a463a1ba4befc09d9e2d279c3207f05
#
_cell.length_a   1.000
_cell.length_b   1.000
_cell.length_c   1.000
_cell.angle_alpha   90.00
_cell.angle_beta   90.00
_cell.angle_gamma   90.00
#
_symmetry.space_group_name_H-M   'P 1'
#
loop_
_entity.id
_entity.type
_entity.pdbx_description
1 polymer ?
#
loop_
_entity_poly.entity_id
_entity_poly.type
_entity_poly.pdbx_seq_one_letter_code
_entity_poly.pdbx_strand_id
1 'polypeptide(L)'
;VNVATATAELNPIPAATGARGVNPWAVALTVTLATFMELLDTSIANVSLPHIAGGLGRSFDETTWVLTSYLVANAVVLPMSAWLSRALGRKRYYMISVGLFTATSFLCGIAPSLNFLVIFRVLQGIGGGGLAPVEQAILVDTFPANKRAAAFALYSVAIVTAPAIGPPLGGWITDSFSWRWVFFINVPIGLISLFLSNRLVSDPPAFKAEVAEAKRLGKLRVDYIGITLIALGFAFLEFVLDRGQIDDWFGSRLITAMFVAAMVCLVLAVWWELRVPDPVVELGLLRERNFAFASIFYFLFGFVLFGSTTMIPEILQSLYGYTATDAGLVLGPGAAVITVLAPIVAVLTQKGKVRPKWLIAFSFAMVSLSMLYYSSFTLQTNYTHYALARVLQGFGYAFLFVPVSVLAYSYLPPGKNNKGSSLTNLARNWGGSFGVAFITTVHERRTDLHTDRLARNADFSSPLFQSRISSLTKTFEHLGLSHYDAGQHARGMLYNQLNQQASLIGFMDCFRMMAIVALIGVPLALATKNFRPGGEASGGH
;
A
#
# COMPACT_ATOMS: atom_id res chain seq x y z
N VAL A 1 -61.38 -3.78 23.31
CA VAL A 1 -60.57 -2.65 22.91
C VAL A 1 -59.50 -3.19 21.94
N ASN A 2 -59.74 -2.97 20.64
CA ASN A 2 -58.86 -3.41 19.55
C ASN A 2 -57.65 -2.47 19.51
N VAL A 3 -56.47 -3.01 19.74
CA VAL A 3 -55.19 -2.32 19.41
C VAL A 3 -54.83 -2.72 17.98
N ALA A 4 -55.13 -1.83 17.05
CA ALA A 4 -54.69 -1.95 15.67
C ALA A 4 -53.18 -1.74 15.61
N THR A 5 -52.46 -2.79 15.25
CA THR A 5 -51.03 -2.76 14.89
C THR A 5 -50.83 -1.91 13.65
N ALA A 6 -50.41 -0.66 13.82
CA ALA A 6 -49.91 0.14 12.72
C ALA A 6 -48.53 -0.39 12.29
N THR A 7 -48.54 -1.28 11.31
CA THR A 7 -47.34 -1.57 10.50
C THR A 7 -47.03 -0.34 9.67
N ALA A 8 -46.09 0.50 10.16
CA ALA A 8 -45.52 1.53 9.33
C ALA A 8 -44.79 0.84 8.17
N GLU A 9 -45.35 0.88 6.98
CA GLU A 9 -44.67 0.54 5.74
C GLU A 9 -43.41 1.42 5.66
N LEU A 10 -42.27 0.81 5.93
CA LEU A 10 -40.96 1.39 5.62
C LEU A 10 -40.87 1.51 4.11
N ASN A 11 -41.31 2.65 3.57
CA ASN A 11 -41.04 3.00 2.19
C ASN A 11 -39.55 2.76 1.90
N PRO A 12 -39.19 2.03 0.84
CA PRO A 12 -37.80 1.85 0.46
C PRO A 12 -37.18 3.25 0.26
N ILE A 13 -36.15 3.54 1.05
CA ILE A 13 -35.38 4.78 0.91
C ILE A 13 -34.99 4.89 -0.57
N PRO A 14 -35.41 5.93 -1.31
CA PRO A 14 -35.08 6.05 -2.72
C PRO A 14 -33.56 6.04 -2.83
N ALA A 15 -33.04 5.17 -3.72
CA ALA A 15 -31.62 5.12 -4.08
C ALA A 15 -31.13 6.56 -4.23
N ALA A 16 -30.05 6.91 -3.53
CA ALA A 16 -29.49 8.24 -3.54
C ALA A 16 -29.22 8.64 -4.99
N THR A 17 -30.17 9.38 -5.60
CA THR A 17 -29.94 10.07 -6.85
C THR A 17 -28.88 11.10 -6.55
N GLY A 18 -27.65 10.85 -7.03
CA GLY A 18 -26.57 11.84 -7.02
C GLY A 18 -27.12 13.17 -7.52
N ALA A 19 -26.52 14.28 -7.10
CA ALA A 19 -26.96 15.62 -7.45
C ALA A 19 -27.48 15.66 -8.90
N ARG A 20 -28.73 16.06 -9.09
CA ARG A 20 -29.41 16.01 -10.38
C ARG A 20 -28.49 16.56 -11.48
N GLY A 21 -28.03 15.72 -12.42
CA GLY A 21 -27.29 16.08 -13.60
C GLY A 21 -25.78 15.79 -13.66
N VAL A 22 -25.15 15.34 -12.57
CA VAL A 22 -23.70 15.03 -12.61
C VAL A 22 -23.47 13.55 -12.98
N ASN A 23 -22.59 13.31 -13.96
CA ASN A 23 -22.22 11.96 -14.35
C ASN A 23 -21.40 11.26 -13.21
N PRO A 24 -21.88 10.12 -12.66
CA PRO A 24 -21.18 9.39 -11.61
C PRO A 24 -19.72 9.00 -11.96
N TRP A 25 -19.47 8.72 -13.25
CA TRP A 25 -18.13 8.37 -13.72
C TRP A 25 -17.17 9.57 -13.70
N ALA A 26 -17.67 10.78 -13.96
CA ALA A 26 -16.86 11.99 -13.85
C ALA A 26 -16.46 12.23 -12.38
N VAL A 27 -17.36 11.97 -11.43
CA VAL A 27 -17.04 12.02 -10.00
C VAL A 27 -15.96 10.97 -9.66
N ALA A 28 -16.15 9.72 -10.10
CA ALA A 28 -15.21 8.64 -9.84
C ALA A 28 -13.80 8.97 -10.36
N LEU A 29 -13.69 9.36 -11.64
CA LEU A 29 -12.39 9.75 -12.22
C LEU A 29 -11.73 10.90 -11.47
N THR A 30 -12.51 11.89 -11.04
CA THR A 30 -11.99 13.04 -10.30
C THR A 30 -11.41 12.66 -8.95
N VAL A 31 -12.12 11.80 -8.18
CA VAL A 31 -11.63 11.40 -6.85
C VAL A 31 -10.48 10.39 -6.95
N THR A 32 -10.52 9.49 -7.93
CA THR A 32 -9.44 8.53 -8.19
C THR A 32 -8.14 9.22 -8.62
N LEU A 33 -8.24 10.37 -9.31
CA LEU A 33 -7.05 11.14 -9.73
C LEU A 33 -6.22 11.62 -8.54
N ALA A 34 -6.83 12.01 -7.42
CA ALA A 34 -6.09 12.45 -6.23
C ALA A 34 -5.42 11.28 -5.50
N THR A 35 -6.10 10.13 -5.39
CA THR A 35 -5.48 8.94 -4.80
C THR A 35 -4.37 8.37 -5.70
N PHE A 36 -4.55 8.42 -7.02
CA PHE A 36 -3.48 8.09 -7.96
C PHE A 36 -2.25 8.99 -7.75
N MET A 37 -2.45 10.30 -7.63
CA MET A 37 -1.39 11.27 -7.34
C MET A 37 -0.66 10.96 -6.03
N GLU A 38 -1.39 10.65 -4.95
CA GLU A 38 -0.84 10.28 -3.64
C GLU A 38 0.07 9.04 -3.72
N LEU A 39 -0.42 7.99 -4.36
CA LEU A 39 0.33 6.73 -4.51
C LEU A 39 1.54 6.89 -5.44
N LEU A 40 1.39 7.70 -6.47
CA LEU A 40 2.47 8.04 -7.39
C LEU A 40 3.57 8.82 -6.68
N ASP A 41 3.23 9.84 -5.87
CA ASP A 41 4.16 10.65 -5.08
C ASP A 41 5.06 9.78 -4.18
N THR A 42 4.45 8.84 -3.45
CA THR A 42 5.19 7.94 -2.57
C THR A 42 6.16 7.05 -3.34
N SER A 43 5.73 6.54 -4.49
CA SER A 43 6.55 5.65 -5.31
C SER A 43 7.69 6.38 -6.01
N ILE A 44 7.44 7.57 -6.56
CA ILE A 44 8.46 8.41 -7.19
C ILE A 44 9.50 8.89 -6.16
N ALA A 45 9.05 9.36 -4.99
CA ALA A 45 9.92 9.84 -3.93
C ALA A 45 10.92 8.78 -3.47
N ASN A 46 10.51 7.51 -3.39
CA ASN A 46 11.36 6.40 -2.99
C ASN A 46 12.58 6.23 -3.94
N VAL A 47 12.35 6.23 -5.24
CA VAL A 47 13.42 6.08 -6.25
C VAL A 47 14.34 7.31 -6.29
N SER A 48 13.83 8.47 -5.88
CA SER A 48 14.54 9.74 -5.93
C SER A 48 15.46 10.00 -4.73
N LEU A 49 15.43 9.14 -3.68
CA LEU A 49 16.21 9.35 -2.45
C LEU A 49 17.71 9.57 -2.68
N PRO A 50 18.42 8.80 -3.53
CA PRO A 50 19.85 9.03 -3.78
C PRO A 50 20.13 10.42 -4.37
N HIS A 51 19.26 10.89 -5.28
CA HIS A 51 19.36 12.21 -5.90
C HIS A 51 19.05 13.34 -4.91
N ILE A 52 18.09 13.12 -3.99
CA ILE A 52 17.78 14.06 -2.90
C ILE A 52 18.99 14.16 -1.95
N ALA A 53 19.58 13.04 -1.57
CA ALA A 53 20.76 12.97 -0.71
C ALA A 53 21.92 13.77 -1.31
N GLY A 54 22.28 13.50 -2.57
CA GLY A 54 23.30 14.22 -3.30
C GLY A 54 22.98 15.72 -3.46
N GLY A 55 21.74 16.05 -3.83
CA GLY A 55 21.31 17.43 -4.07
C GLY A 55 21.23 18.31 -2.81
N LEU A 56 21.07 17.71 -1.62
CA LEU A 56 21.05 18.41 -0.33
C LEU A 56 22.35 18.22 0.48
N GLY A 57 23.34 17.47 -0.04
CA GLY A 57 24.62 17.21 0.62
C GLY A 57 24.44 16.46 1.95
N ARG A 58 23.54 15.47 1.97
CA ARG A 58 23.21 14.65 3.14
C ARG A 58 23.50 13.17 2.90
N SER A 59 23.63 12.39 3.99
CA SER A 59 23.75 10.94 3.87
C SER A 59 22.43 10.31 3.37
N PHE A 60 22.54 9.12 2.79
CA PHE A 60 21.36 8.38 2.36
C PHE A 60 20.43 8.07 3.55
N ASP A 61 20.99 7.66 4.70
CA ASP A 61 20.23 7.35 5.91
C ASP A 61 19.45 8.54 6.47
N GLU A 62 20.04 9.75 6.45
CA GLU A 62 19.31 10.97 6.81
C GLU A 62 18.16 11.24 5.85
N THR A 63 18.37 10.95 4.56
CA THR A 63 17.39 11.26 3.51
C THR A 63 16.18 10.32 3.55
N THR A 64 16.30 9.11 4.12
CA THR A 64 15.15 8.20 4.32
C THR A 64 14.03 8.83 5.13
N TRP A 65 14.33 9.82 6.00
CA TRP A 65 13.33 10.59 6.73
C TRP A 65 12.31 11.29 5.82
N VAL A 66 12.64 11.55 4.57
CA VAL A 66 11.69 12.09 3.58
C VAL A 66 10.51 11.16 3.34
N LEU A 67 10.73 9.85 3.37
CA LEU A 67 9.67 8.84 3.26
C LEU A 67 9.02 8.56 4.61
N THR A 68 9.84 8.26 5.63
CA THR A 68 9.38 7.91 6.98
C THR A 68 8.43 8.95 7.53
N SER A 69 8.78 10.24 7.45
CA SER A 69 7.95 11.33 7.98
C SER A 69 6.58 11.42 7.30
N TYR A 70 6.53 11.20 6.00
CA TYR A 70 5.27 11.14 5.25
C TYR A 70 4.43 9.93 5.67
N LEU A 71 5.01 8.73 5.72
CA LEU A 71 4.31 7.49 6.04
C LEU A 71 3.74 7.53 7.46
N VAL A 72 4.54 7.99 8.43
CA VAL A 72 4.09 8.17 9.83
C VAL A 72 2.91 9.14 9.90
N ALA A 73 3.00 10.30 9.25
CA ALA A 73 1.92 11.29 9.27
C ALA A 73 0.65 10.77 8.56
N ASN A 74 0.80 10.07 7.45
CA ASN A 74 -0.30 9.42 6.72
C ASN A 74 -0.98 8.36 7.59
N ALA A 75 -0.20 7.48 8.24
CA ALA A 75 -0.71 6.42 9.11
C ALA A 75 -1.51 6.97 10.31
N VAL A 76 -1.10 8.12 10.86
CA VAL A 76 -1.83 8.81 11.94
C VAL A 76 -3.19 9.31 11.48
N VAL A 77 -3.26 9.95 10.32
CA VAL A 77 -4.49 10.61 9.84
C VAL A 77 -5.49 9.61 9.26
N LEU A 78 -5.01 8.52 8.68
CA LEU A 78 -5.83 7.53 8.00
C LEU A 78 -6.99 6.98 8.87
N PRO A 79 -6.78 6.48 10.10
CA PRO A 79 -7.88 6.02 10.96
C PRO A 79 -8.82 7.14 11.38
N MET A 80 -8.33 8.38 11.48
CA MET A 80 -9.11 9.56 11.86
C MET A 80 -9.96 10.11 10.72
N SER A 81 -9.70 9.71 9.48
CA SER A 81 -10.33 10.27 8.27
C SER A 81 -11.86 10.18 8.30
N ALA A 82 -12.42 9.09 8.84
CA ALA A 82 -13.86 8.91 8.97
C ALA A 82 -14.48 9.94 9.93
N TRP A 83 -13.84 10.21 11.06
CA TRP A 83 -14.27 11.22 12.01
C TRP A 83 -14.12 12.64 11.43
N LEU A 84 -12.98 12.95 10.81
CA LEU A 84 -12.72 14.23 10.15
C LEU A 84 -13.75 14.51 9.04
N SER A 85 -14.12 13.50 8.26
CA SER A 85 -15.18 13.59 7.23
C SER A 85 -16.53 13.96 7.83
N ARG A 86 -16.89 13.44 9.01
CA ARG A 86 -18.16 13.80 9.68
C ARG A 86 -18.09 15.18 10.32
N ALA A 87 -16.95 15.54 10.91
CA ALA A 87 -16.77 16.83 11.59
C ALA A 87 -16.80 18.00 10.61
N LEU A 88 -16.10 17.89 9.49
CA LEU A 88 -15.93 18.97 8.50
C LEU A 88 -16.93 18.90 7.33
N GLY A 89 -17.57 17.76 7.12
CA GLY A 89 -18.27 17.41 5.88
C GLY A 89 -17.32 16.71 4.89
N ARG A 90 -17.81 15.67 4.21
CA ARG A 90 -16.97 14.80 3.37
C ARG A 90 -16.30 15.55 2.22
N LYS A 91 -17.09 16.32 1.44
CA LYS A 91 -16.55 17.15 0.35
C LYS A 91 -15.50 18.13 0.84
N ARG A 92 -15.80 18.86 1.92
CA ARG A 92 -14.88 19.88 2.46
C ARG A 92 -13.59 19.24 2.96
N TYR A 93 -13.68 18.14 3.70
CA TYR A 93 -12.51 17.42 4.18
C TYR A 93 -11.66 16.90 3.02
N TYR A 94 -12.28 16.28 2.01
CA TYR A 94 -11.58 15.82 0.82
C TYR A 94 -10.85 16.96 0.08
N MET A 95 -11.52 18.11 -0.11
CA MET A 95 -10.89 19.29 -0.73
C MET A 95 -9.73 19.86 0.10
N ILE A 96 -9.87 19.88 1.44
CA ILE A 96 -8.77 20.29 2.34
C ILE A 96 -7.59 19.32 2.19
N SER A 97 -7.83 18.02 2.17
CA SER A 97 -6.81 16.98 2.00
C SER A 97 -6.06 17.13 0.67
N VAL A 98 -6.77 17.25 -0.45
CA VAL A 98 -6.14 17.48 -1.78
C VAL A 98 -5.40 18.81 -1.80
N GLY A 99 -5.98 19.87 -1.24
CA GLY A 99 -5.37 21.20 -1.20
C GLY A 99 -4.09 21.24 -0.36
N LEU A 100 -4.13 20.64 0.82
CA LEU A 100 -2.96 20.52 1.70
C LEU A 100 -1.86 19.70 1.03
N PHE A 101 -2.21 18.53 0.48
CA PHE A 101 -1.27 17.68 -0.25
C PHE A 101 -0.60 18.43 -1.41
N THR A 102 -1.39 19.13 -2.22
CA THR A 102 -0.90 19.88 -3.39
C THR A 102 0.01 21.04 -2.98
N ALA A 103 -0.42 21.83 -2.00
CA ALA A 103 0.36 22.98 -1.52
C ALA A 103 1.68 22.53 -0.88
N THR A 104 1.65 21.49 -0.06
CA THR A 104 2.85 20.96 0.59
C THR A 104 3.76 20.24 -0.40
N SER A 105 3.23 19.63 -1.45
CA SER A 105 4.03 19.08 -2.55
C SER A 105 4.83 20.19 -3.26
N PHE A 106 4.19 21.33 -3.53
CA PHE A 106 4.90 22.52 -4.04
C PHE A 106 6.02 22.98 -3.09
N LEU A 107 5.73 23.04 -1.77
CA LEU A 107 6.72 23.40 -0.75
C LEU A 107 7.88 22.38 -0.69
N CYS A 108 7.62 21.09 -0.84
CA CYS A 108 8.67 20.06 -0.95
C CYS A 108 9.60 20.33 -2.13
N GLY A 109 9.04 20.72 -3.29
CA GLY A 109 9.84 21.06 -4.49
C GLY A 109 10.75 22.25 -4.33
N ILE A 110 10.41 23.23 -3.49
CA ILE A 110 11.24 24.42 -3.20
C ILE A 110 12.03 24.32 -1.89
N ALA A 111 12.01 23.17 -1.21
CA ALA A 111 12.66 23.00 0.08
C ALA A 111 14.17 23.33 0.01
N PRO A 112 14.68 24.24 0.88
CA PRO A 112 16.10 24.65 0.85
C PRO A 112 17.01 23.67 1.59
N SER A 113 16.47 22.83 2.47
CA SER A 113 17.23 21.86 3.26
C SER A 113 16.40 20.63 3.59
N LEU A 114 17.07 19.56 4.05
CA LEU A 114 16.41 18.31 4.46
C LEU A 114 15.38 18.55 5.59
N ASN A 115 15.68 19.38 6.56
CA ASN A 115 14.75 19.64 7.68
C ASN A 115 13.43 20.27 7.20
N PHE A 116 13.49 21.25 6.29
CA PHE A 116 12.28 21.82 5.69
C PHE A 116 11.53 20.78 4.85
N LEU A 117 12.26 19.98 4.08
CA LEU A 117 11.65 18.92 3.28
C LEU A 117 10.90 17.92 4.18
N VAL A 118 11.49 17.46 5.27
CA VAL A 118 10.85 16.55 6.25
C VAL A 118 9.59 17.18 6.86
N ILE A 119 9.65 18.46 7.27
CA ILE A 119 8.47 19.15 7.81
C ILE A 119 7.35 19.22 6.76
N PHE A 120 7.68 19.56 5.52
CA PHE A 120 6.69 19.62 4.44
C PHE A 120 6.14 18.22 4.10
N ARG A 121 6.94 17.17 4.23
CA ARG A 121 6.50 15.77 4.07
C ARG A 121 5.54 15.33 5.17
N VAL A 122 5.76 15.76 6.42
CA VAL A 122 4.76 15.55 7.50
C VAL A 122 3.42 16.19 7.13
N LEU A 123 3.42 17.45 6.70
CA LEU A 123 2.20 18.15 6.31
C LEU A 123 1.54 17.52 5.08
N GLN A 124 2.34 17.03 4.13
CA GLN A 124 1.86 16.32 2.95
C GLN A 124 1.22 14.97 3.33
N GLY A 125 1.81 14.23 4.27
CA GLY A 125 1.26 13.00 4.82
C GLY A 125 -0.09 13.22 5.53
N ILE A 126 -0.23 14.34 6.25
CA ILE A 126 -1.51 14.75 6.85
C ILE A 126 -2.57 14.98 5.76
N GLY A 127 -2.22 15.61 4.65
CA GLY A 127 -3.11 15.76 3.50
C GLY A 127 -3.45 14.43 2.83
N GLY A 128 -2.46 13.55 2.63
CA GLY A 128 -2.60 12.26 1.95
C GLY A 128 -3.51 11.26 2.68
N GLY A 129 -3.35 11.13 4.02
CA GLY A 129 -3.99 10.07 4.80
C GLY A 129 -5.53 10.02 4.73
N GLY A 130 -6.17 11.09 4.30
CA GLY A 130 -7.62 11.14 4.10
C GLY A 130 -8.11 10.78 2.69
N LEU A 131 -7.24 10.77 1.69
CA LEU A 131 -7.66 10.70 0.28
C LEU A 131 -8.32 9.36 -0.06
N ALA A 132 -7.63 8.25 0.11
CA ALA A 132 -8.13 6.93 -0.25
C ALA A 132 -9.39 6.50 0.53
N PRO A 133 -9.51 6.66 1.87
CA PRO A 133 -10.73 6.31 2.58
C PRO A 133 -11.94 7.14 2.15
N VAL A 134 -11.74 8.45 1.93
CA VAL A 134 -12.83 9.36 1.53
C VAL A 134 -13.25 9.10 0.10
N GLU A 135 -12.31 8.83 -0.82
CA GLU A 135 -12.62 8.39 -2.18
C GLU A 135 -13.52 7.16 -2.19
N GLN A 136 -13.12 6.09 -1.49
CA GLN A 136 -13.92 4.86 -1.45
C GLN A 136 -15.34 5.12 -0.92
N ALA A 137 -15.48 5.96 0.10
CA ALA A 137 -16.79 6.32 0.62
C ALA A 137 -17.62 7.13 -0.39
N ILE A 138 -17.00 8.06 -1.14
CA ILE A 138 -17.66 8.81 -2.21
C ILE A 138 -18.11 7.84 -3.32
N LEU A 139 -17.27 6.87 -3.71
CA LEU A 139 -17.62 5.88 -4.73
C LEU A 139 -18.82 5.03 -4.31
N VAL A 140 -18.84 4.54 -3.06
CA VAL A 140 -19.96 3.74 -2.52
C VAL A 140 -21.28 4.52 -2.53
N ASP A 141 -21.24 5.81 -2.21
CA ASP A 141 -22.43 6.65 -2.14
C ASP A 141 -22.89 7.18 -3.51
N THR A 142 -21.94 7.34 -4.45
CA THR A 142 -22.23 7.84 -5.80
C THR A 142 -22.83 6.77 -6.70
N PHE A 143 -22.43 5.50 -6.49
CA PHE A 143 -22.86 4.39 -7.33
C PHE A 143 -23.89 3.50 -6.64
N PRO A 144 -24.98 3.11 -7.35
CA PRO A 144 -25.90 2.10 -6.84
C PRO A 144 -25.20 0.75 -6.66
N ALA A 145 -25.71 -0.10 -5.78
CA ALA A 145 -25.08 -1.36 -5.39
C ALA A 145 -24.63 -2.23 -6.59
N ASN A 146 -25.45 -2.26 -7.64
CA ASN A 146 -25.17 -3.01 -8.87
C ASN A 146 -24.05 -2.42 -9.75
N LYS A 147 -23.56 -1.22 -9.50
CA LYS A 147 -22.48 -0.57 -10.26
C LYS A 147 -21.22 -0.31 -9.40
N ARG A 148 -21.25 -0.56 -8.09
CA ARG A 148 -20.11 -0.34 -7.18
C ARG A 148 -18.88 -1.13 -7.59
N ALA A 149 -19.06 -2.37 -8.07
CA ALA A 149 -17.94 -3.19 -8.52
C ALA A 149 -17.16 -2.52 -9.66
N ALA A 150 -17.83 -1.86 -10.59
CA ALA A 150 -17.19 -1.14 -11.69
C ALA A 150 -16.45 0.13 -11.19
N ALA A 151 -17.01 0.85 -10.22
CA ALA A 151 -16.33 1.98 -9.58
C ALA A 151 -15.06 1.52 -8.82
N PHE A 152 -15.14 0.41 -8.09
CA PHE A 152 -13.95 -0.16 -7.43
C PHE A 152 -12.92 -0.73 -8.40
N ALA A 153 -13.32 -1.16 -9.61
CA ALA A 153 -12.38 -1.54 -10.65
C ALA A 153 -11.52 -0.34 -11.09
N LEU A 154 -12.11 0.84 -11.27
CA LEU A 154 -11.37 2.07 -11.57
C LEU A 154 -10.36 2.39 -10.44
N TYR A 155 -10.81 2.35 -9.19
CA TYR A 155 -9.94 2.55 -8.02
C TYR A 155 -8.80 1.52 -7.95
N SER A 156 -9.07 0.24 -8.24
CA SER A 156 -8.03 -0.80 -8.22
C SER A 156 -6.95 -0.59 -9.28
N VAL A 157 -7.34 -0.10 -10.45
CA VAL A 157 -6.39 0.29 -11.51
C VAL A 157 -5.45 1.37 -10.98
N ALA A 158 -5.95 2.42 -10.33
CA ALA A 158 -5.12 3.49 -9.78
C ALA A 158 -4.12 2.98 -8.74
N ILE A 159 -4.57 2.13 -7.79
CA ILE A 159 -3.73 1.59 -6.71
C ILE A 159 -2.54 0.79 -7.25
N VAL A 160 -2.71 0.05 -8.32
CA VAL A 160 -1.65 -0.83 -8.83
C VAL A 160 -0.81 -0.13 -9.91
N THR A 161 -1.44 0.75 -10.69
CA THR A 161 -0.75 1.45 -11.79
C THR A 161 0.16 2.57 -11.27
N ALA A 162 -0.24 3.29 -10.22
CA ALA A 162 0.58 4.37 -9.67
C ALA A 162 1.94 3.89 -9.16
N PRO A 163 2.05 2.85 -8.30
CA PRO A 163 3.34 2.30 -7.91
C PRO A 163 4.14 1.67 -9.06
N ALA A 164 3.47 1.21 -10.12
CA ALA A 164 4.17 0.64 -11.28
C ALA A 164 4.78 1.70 -12.19
N ILE A 165 4.13 2.86 -12.32
CA ILE A 165 4.62 3.99 -13.12
C ILE A 165 5.64 4.82 -12.34
N GLY A 166 5.54 4.86 -11.00
CA GLY A 166 6.37 5.70 -10.15
C GLY A 166 7.87 5.54 -10.39
N PRO A 167 8.46 4.35 -10.30
CA PRO A 167 9.90 4.17 -10.47
C PRO A 167 10.43 4.59 -11.85
N PRO A 168 9.84 4.17 -12.99
CA PRO A 168 10.30 4.65 -14.30
C PRO A 168 10.18 6.15 -14.47
N LEU A 169 9.07 6.73 -14.02
CA LEU A 169 8.82 8.15 -14.14
C LEU A 169 9.73 8.96 -13.20
N GLY A 170 9.93 8.48 -11.98
CA GLY A 170 10.81 9.10 -10.99
C GLY A 170 12.27 9.09 -11.45
N GLY A 171 12.75 7.93 -11.94
CA GLY A 171 14.09 7.82 -12.52
C GLY A 171 14.28 8.79 -13.68
N TRP A 172 13.36 8.79 -14.65
CA TRP A 172 13.44 9.71 -15.80
C TRP A 172 13.43 11.19 -15.39
N ILE A 173 12.58 11.56 -14.42
CA ILE A 173 12.52 12.96 -13.93
C ILE A 173 13.83 13.36 -13.23
N THR A 174 14.38 12.51 -12.36
CA THR A 174 15.59 12.80 -11.61
C THR A 174 16.83 12.84 -12.49
N ASP A 175 16.91 11.95 -13.48
CA ASP A 175 18.02 11.87 -14.42
C ASP A 175 18.01 13.02 -15.44
N SER A 176 16.81 13.44 -15.91
CA SER A 176 16.67 14.43 -16.99
C SER A 176 16.54 15.88 -16.49
N PHE A 177 16.05 16.09 -15.27
CA PHE A 177 15.79 17.44 -14.73
C PHE A 177 16.41 17.62 -13.34
N SER A 178 15.61 17.43 -12.28
CA SER A 178 16.02 17.56 -10.89
C SER A 178 15.05 16.77 -10.01
N TRP A 179 15.54 16.25 -8.89
CA TRP A 179 14.69 15.59 -7.89
C TRP A 179 13.51 16.45 -7.41
N ARG A 180 13.61 17.78 -7.49
CA ARG A 180 12.54 18.70 -7.10
C ARG A 180 11.26 18.52 -7.95
N TRP A 181 11.40 18.13 -9.21
CA TRP A 181 10.28 17.92 -10.12
C TRP A 181 9.42 16.73 -9.74
N VAL A 182 9.93 15.77 -8.95
CA VAL A 182 9.11 14.64 -8.46
C VAL A 182 7.98 15.11 -7.55
N PHE A 183 8.15 16.27 -6.91
CA PHE A 183 7.12 16.93 -6.12
C PHE A 183 6.26 17.89 -6.96
N PHE A 184 6.87 18.63 -7.88
CA PHE A 184 6.12 19.57 -8.72
C PHE A 184 5.12 18.89 -9.65
N ILE A 185 5.33 17.65 -10.07
CA ILE A 185 4.39 16.91 -10.92
C ILE A 185 3.00 16.74 -10.27
N ASN A 186 2.93 16.74 -8.95
CA ASN A 186 1.67 16.64 -8.20
C ASN A 186 0.86 17.94 -8.25
N VAL A 187 1.49 19.07 -8.46
CA VAL A 187 0.82 20.38 -8.41
C VAL A 187 -0.25 20.54 -9.50
N PRO A 188 0.04 20.32 -10.80
CA PRO A 188 -0.99 20.42 -11.82
C PRO A 188 -2.10 19.38 -11.63
N ILE A 189 -1.76 18.15 -11.24
CA ILE A 189 -2.74 17.08 -10.98
C ILE A 189 -3.67 17.46 -9.83
N GLY A 190 -3.09 17.94 -8.73
CA GLY A 190 -3.84 18.38 -7.55
C GLY A 190 -4.74 19.58 -7.83
N LEU A 191 -4.29 20.57 -8.59
CA LEU A 191 -5.11 21.72 -8.98
C LEU A 191 -6.29 21.30 -9.87
N ILE A 192 -6.08 20.40 -10.82
CA ILE A 192 -7.15 19.82 -11.65
C ILE A 192 -8.14 19.06 -10.77
N SER A 193 -7.64 18.20 -9.85
CA SER A 193 -8.49 17.46 -8.93
C SER A 193 -9.31 18.38 -8.03
N LEU A 194 -8.71 19.46 -7.49
CA LEU A 194 -9.42 20.46 -6.69
C LEU A 194 -10.53 21.16 -7.48
N PHE A 195 -10.22 21.60 -8.69
CA PHE A 195 -11.18 22.28 -9.55
C PHE A 195 -12.37 21.37 -9.89
N LEU A 196 -12.09 20.14 -10.32
CA LEU A 196 -13.12 19.16 -10.67
C LEU A 196 -13.91 18.72 -9.43
N SER A 197 -13.26 18.46 -8.30
CA SER A 197 -13.94 18.08 -7.06
C SER A 197 -14.87 19.16 -6.55
N ASN A 198 -14.47 20.42 -6.67
CA ASN A 198 -15.34 21.54 -6.30
C ASN A 198 -16.64 21.57 -7.11
N ARG A 199 -16.57 21.22 -8.40
CA ARG A 199 -17.71 21.26 -9.34
C ARG A 199 -18.55 19.99 -9.30
N LEU A 200 -17.94 18.82 -9.16
CA LEU A 200 -18.57 17.52 -9.39
C LEU A 200 -18.93 16.77 -8.10
N VAL A 201 -18.14 16.92 -7.03
CA VAL A 201 -18.38 16.21 -5.76
C VAL A 201 -19.40 16.97 -4.92
N SER A 202 -20.39 16.25 -4.38
CA SER A 202 -21.37 16.78 -3.45
C SER A 202 -21.66 15.77 -2.35
N ASP A 203 -21.88 16.26 -1.11
CA ASP A 203 -22.30 15.40 -0.01
C ASP A 203 -23.73 14.92 -0.23
N PRO A 204 -24.01 13.60 -0.12
CA PRO A 204 -25.35 13.06 -0.23
C PRO A 204 -26.30 13.66 0.81
N PRO A 205 -27.61 13.85 0.48
CA PRO A 205 -28.58 14.39 1.42
C PRO A 205 -28.69 13.56 2.71
N ALA A 206 -28.61 12.25 2.63
CA ALA A 206 -28.63 11.34 3.78
C ALA A 206 -27.44 11.59 4.72
N PHE A 207 -26.23 11.78 4.18
CA PHE A 207 -25.03 12.09 4.97
C PHE A 207 -25.14 13.48 5.64
N LYS A 208 -25.68 14.49 4.91
CA LYS A 208 -25.92 15.83 5.47
C LYS A 208 -26.92 15.78 6.63
N ALA A 209 -28.00 15.00 6.48
CA ALA A 209 -29.01 14.82 7.53
C ALA A 209 -28.39 14.12 8.77
N GLU A 210 -27.61 13.05 8.58
CA GLU A 210 -26.91 12.36 9.66
C GLU A 210 -25.97 13.27 10.43
N VAL A 211 -25.15 14.07 9.72
CA VAL A 211 -24.23 15.03 10.32
C VAL A 211 -24.99 16.15 11.07
N ALA A 212 -26.08 16.65 10.49
CA ALA A 212 -26.91 17.68 11.13
C ALA A 212 -27.56 17.16 12.41
N GLU A 213 -28.08 15.94 12.40
CA GLU A 213 -28.67 15.29 13.56
C GLU A 213 -27.62 15.02 14.65
N ALA A 214 -26.45 14.51 14.26
CA ALA A 214 -25.34 14.28 15.18
C ALA A 214 -24.87 15.58 15.86
N LYS A 215 -24.83 16.71 15.12
CA LYS A 215 -24.56 18.04 15.67
C LYS A 215 -25.65 18.47 16.64
N ARG A 216 -26.93 18.30 16.28
CA ARG A 216 -28.08 18.68 17.13
C ARG A 216 -28.09 17.91 18.45
N LEU A 217 -27.70 16.63 18.41
CA LEU A 217 -27.67 15.76 19.60
C LEU A 217 -26.38 15.90 20.41
N GLY A 218 -25.46 16.79 20.04
CA GLY A 218 -24.15 16.94 20.69
C GLY A 218 -23.26 15.69 20.62
N LYS A 219 -23.59 14.77 19.70
CA LYS A 219 -22.85 13.50 19.53
C LYS A 219 -21.52 13.65 18.77
N LEU A 220 -21.25 14.81 18.15
CA LEU A 220 -19.95 15.12 17.54
C LEU A 220 -18.97 15.64 18.60
N ARG A 221 -18.81 14.91 19.70
CA ARG A 221 -17.77 15.23 20.68
C ARG A 221 -16.42 14.78 20.12
N VAL A 222 -15.40 15.62 20.30
CA VAL A 222 -14.04 15.27 19.95
C VAL A 222 -13.52 14.28 20.99
N ASP A 223 -13.25 13.08 20.57
CA ASP A 223 -12.59 12.09 21.43
C ASP A 223 -11.08 12.32 21.42
N TYR A 224 -10.63 13.32 22.20
CA TYR A 224 -9.20 13.66 22.28
C TYR A 224 -8.35 12.49 22.78
N ILE A 225 -8.88 11.64 23.66
CA ILE A 225 -8.14 10.50 24.22
C ILE A 225 -7.96 9.44 23.14
N GLY A 226 -9.05 9.01 22.48
CA GLY A 226 -8.97 8.04 21.39
C GLY A 226 -8.07 8.51 20.25
N ILE A 227 -8.25 9.77 19.81
CA ILE A 227 -7.40 10.39 18.78
C ILE A 227 -5.92 10.35 19.17
N THR A 228 -5.57 10.75 20.41
CA THR A 228 -4.17 10.81 20.86
C THR A 228 -3.56 9.41 20.94
N LEU A 229 -4.28 8.45 21.55
CA LEU A 229 -3.81 7.07 21.68
C LEU A 229 -3.60 6.40 20.31
N ILE A 230 -4.54 6.60 19.39
CA ILE A 230 -4.44 6.10 18.01
C ILE A 230 -3.27 6.77 17.31
N ALA A 231 -3.18 8.10 17.34
CA ALA A 231 -2.12 8.86 16.66
C ALA A 231 -0.73 8.43 17.14
N LEU A 232 -0.51 8.38 18.47
CA LEU A 232 0.78 7.97 19.03
C LEU A 232 1.06 6.49 18.77
N GLY A 233 0.05 5.62 18.94
CA GLY A 233 0.22 4.19 18.69
C GLY A 233 0.62 3.88 17.27
N PHE A 234 -0.04 4.51 16.29
CA PHE A 234 0.31 4.34 14.87
C PHE A 234 1.63 5.02 14.50
N ALA A 235 1.90 6.23 15.00
CA ALA A 235 3.15 6.91 14.74
C ALA A 235 4.36 6.09 15.21
N PHE A 236 4.31 5.59 16.44
CA PHE A 236 5.38 4.76 17.00
C PHE A 236 5.51 3.42 16.27
N LEU A 237 4.39 2.77 15.94
CA LEU A 237 4.42 1.50 15.21
C LEU A 237 5.01 1.66 13.81
N GLU A 238 4.55 2.67 13.05
CA GLU A 238 5.06 2.94 11.71
C GLU A 238 6.55 3.28 11.73
N PHE A 239 6.98 4.10 12.71
CA PHE A 239 8.40 4.37 12.93
C PHE A 239 9.22 3.08 13.16
N VAL A 240 8.72 2.19 14.02
CA VAL A 240 9.39 0.91 14.30
C VAL A 240 9.46 0.02 13.07
N LEU A 241 8.39 -0.04 12.26
CA LEU A 241 8.36 -0.86 11.05
C LEU A 241 9.31 -0.32 9.97
N ASP A 242 9.38 1.00 9.83
CA ASP A 242 10.19 1.65 8.80
C ASP A 242 11.69 1.67 9.18
N ARG A 243 12.00 1.95 10.47
CA ARG A 243 13.38 2.10 10.95
C ARG A 243 13.95 0.85 11.62
N GLY A 244 13.11 -0.13 11.94
CA GLY A 244 13.52 -1.28 12.75
C GLY A 244 14.73 -2.02 12.19
N GLN A 245 14.77 -2.28 10.88
CA GLN A 245 15.90 -2.98 10.25
C GLN A 245 17.17 -2.11 10.24
N ILE A 246 17.04 -0.82 9.94
CA ILE A 246 18.17 0.11 9.87
C ILE A 246 18.84 0.29 11.24
N ASP A 247 18.04 0.34 12.31
CA ASP A 247 18.48 0.62 13.67
C ASP A 247 18.58 -0.67 14.54
N ASP A 248 18.77 -1.85 13.93
CA ASP A 248 18.98 -3.15 14.60
C ASP A 248 17.83 -3.59 15.53
N TRP A 249 16.58 -3.33 15.13
CA TRP A 249 15.38 -3.80 15.82
C TRP A 249 15.48 -3.66 17.37
N PHE A 250 15.29 -4.76 18.10
CA PHE A 250 15.31 -4.78 19.55
C PHE A 250 16.73 -4.70 20.17
N GLY A 251 17.80 -4.66 19.35
CA GLY A 251 19.14 -4.27 19.78
C GLY A 251 19.21 -2.77 20.11
N SER A 252 18.40 -1.95 19.43
CA SER A 252 18.28 -0.51 19.71
C SER A 252 17.31 -0.25 20.87
N ARG A 253 17.80 0.53 21.87
CA ARG A 253 16.95 0.98 22.98
C ARG A 253 15.81 1.89 22.50
N LEU A 254 16.06 2.69 21.45
CA LEU A 254 15.05 3.59 20.89
C LEU A 254 13.92 2.78 20.25
N ILE A 255 14.24 1.84 19.35
CA ILE A 255 13.24 0.99 18.69
C ILE A 255 12.45 0.17 19.72
N THR A 256 13.12 -0.40 20.71
CA THR A 256 12.46 -1.13 21.80
C THR A 256 11.49 -0.22 22.59
N ALA A 257 11.93 0.98 22.96
CA ALA A 257 11.06 1.94 23.67
C ALA A 257 9.86 2.36 22.82
N MET A 258 10.07 2.66 21.53
CA MET A 258 8.99 3.03 20.60
C MET A 258 8.02 1.86 20.38
N PHE A 259 8.51 0.62 20.27
CA PHE A 259 7.66 -0.57 20.17
C PHE A 259 6.78 -0.77 21.41
N VAL A 260 7.37 -0.66 22.60
CA VAL A 260 6.61 -0.76 23.85
C VAL A 260 5.57 0.36 23.94
N ALA A 261 5.96 1.61 23.63
CA ALA A 261 5.05 2.74 23.61
C ALA A 261 3.91 2.53 22.59
N ALA A 262 4.22 2.03 21.38
CA ALA A 262 3.22 1.68 20.38
C ALA A 262 2.22 0.65 20.90
N MET A 263 2.70 -0.45 21.50
CA MET A 263 1.84 -1.52 22.02
C MET A 263 0.97 -1.02 23.17
N VAL A 264 1.51 -0.23 24.09
CA VAL A 264 0.74 0.37 25.19
C VAL A 264 -0.34 1.31 24.65
N CYS A 265 0.01 2.23 23.74
CA CYS A 265 -0.95 3.14 23.13
C CYS A 265 -2.05 2.39 22.36
N LEU A 266 -1.71 1.40 21.56
CA LEU A 266 -2.68 0.63 20.76
C LEU A 266 -3.60 -0.22 21.64
N VAL A 267 -3.08 -0.88 22.68
CA VAL A 267 -3.90 -1.64 23.64
C VAL A 267 -4.86 -0.71 24.38
N LEU A 268 -4.37 0.42 24.84
CA LEU A 268 -5.21 1.43 25.49
C LEU A 268 -6.23 2.03 24.50
N ALA A 269 -5.83 2.25 23.23
CA ALA A 269 -6.75 2.72 22.20
C ALA A 269 -7.89 1.71 21.96
N VAL A 270 -7.58 0.43 21.79
CA VAL A 270 -8.61 -0.63 21.62
C VAL A 270 -9.53 -0.68 22.82
N TRP A 271 -8.98 -0.66 24.03
CA TRP A 271 -9.77 -0.66 25.27
C TRP A 271 -10.68 0.55 25.38
N TRP A 272 -10.20 1.75 25.01
CA TRP A 272 -10.94 3.01 25.00
C TRP A 272 -12.05 3.01 23.95
N GLU A 273 -11.71 2.68 22.68
CA GLU A 273 -12.62 2.65 21.53
C GLU A 273 -13.80 1.67 21.71
N LEU A 274 -13.60 0.58 22.47
CA LEU A 274 -14.66 -0.38 22.79
C LEU A 274 -15.63 0.13 23.86
N ARG A 275 -15.30 1.22 24.59
CA ARG A 275 -16.11 1.80 25.69
C ARG A 275 -16.80 3.09 25.32
N VAL A 276 -16.26 3.84 24.37
CA VAL A 276 -16.81 5.14 23.97
C VAL A 276 -18.01 4.94 23.03
N PRO A 277 -19.11 5.69 23.24
CA PRO A 277 -20.33 5.54 22.42
C PRO A 277 -20.15 5.91 20.94
N ASP A 278 -19.24 6.85 20.60
CA ASP A 278 -18.93 7.27 19.23
C ASP A 278 -17.41 7.21 19.00
N PRO A 279 -16.86 5.99 18.75
CA PRO A 279 -15.44 5.78 18.61
C PRO A 279 -14.90 6.39 17.31
N VAL A 280 -13.62 6.79 17.34
CA VAL A 280 -12.89 7.28 16.15
C VAL A 280 -12.73 6.15 15.14
N VAL A 281 -12.33 4.97 15.64
CA VAL A 281 -12.23 3.73 14.85
C VAL A 281 -13.30 2.75 15.30
N GLU A 282 -14.28 2.47 14.45
CA GLU A 282 -15.38 1.58 14.81
C GLU A 282 -14.98 0.10 14.70
N LEU A 283 -14.24 -0.39 15.70
CA LEU A 283 -13.83 -1.79 15.81
C LEU A 283 -15.02 -2.77 15.85
N GLY A 284 -16.20 -2.29 16.23
CA GLY A 284 -17.44 -3.07 16.22
C GLY A 284 -17.81 -3.62 14.84
N LEU A 285 -17.35 -3.00 13.75
CA LEU A 285 -17.56 -3.49 12.39
C LEU A 285 -16.88 -4.85 12.13
N LEU A 286 -15.79 -5.15 12.85
CA LEU A 286 -15.09 -6.43 12.75
C LEU A 286 -15.89 -7.61 13.33
N ARG A 287 -17.00 -7.37 14.04
CA ARG A 287 -17.92 -8.43 14.48
C ARG A 287 -18.70 -9.02 13.31
N GLU A 288 -18.88 -8.23 12.24
CA GLU A 288 -19.45 -8.76 10.99
C GLU A 288 -18.38 -9.62 10.30
N ARG A 289 -18.69 -10.91 10.13
CA ARG A 289 -17.74 -11.93 9.67
C ARG A 289 -17.13 -11.60 8.30
N ASN A 290 -17.95 -11.18 7.35
CA ASN A 290 -17.46 -10.91 5.99
C ASN A 290 -16.61 -9.65 5.94
N PHE A 291 -16.93 -8.63 6.76
CA PHE A 291 -16.12 -7.42 6.89
C PHE A 291 -14.77 -7.72 7.56
N ALA A 292 -14.74 -8.56 8.59
CA ALA A 292 -13.49 -8.99 9.21
C ALA A 292 -12.58 -9.74 8.22
N PHE A 293 -13.13 -10.70 7.47
CA PHE A 293 -12.38 -11.38 6.42
C PHE A 293 -11.90 -10.43 5.33
N ALA A 294 -12.74 -9.48 4.90
CA ALA A 294 -12.33 -8.47 3.91
C ALA A 294 -11.16 -7.62 4.42
N SER A 295 -11.17 -7.22 5.70
CA SER A 295 -10.06 -6.49 6.32
C SER A 295 -8.77 -7.32 6.34
N ILE A 296 -8.86 -8.62 6.65
CA ILE A 296 -7.71 -9.54 6.58
C ILE A 296 -7.21 -9.67 5.13
N PHE A 297 -8.09 -9.77 4.14
CA PHE A 297 -7.69 -9.84 2.74
C PHE A 297 -7.01 -8.55 2.27
N TYR A 298 -7.46 -7.39 2.72
CA TYR A 298 -6.79 -6.13 2.45
C TYR A 298 -5.40 -6.07 3.09
N PHE A 299 -5.24 -6.60 4.31
CA PHE A 299 -3.94 -6.71 4.97
C PHE A 299 -2.98 -7.62 4.17
N LEU A 300 -3.42 -8.84 3.82
CA LEU A 300 -2.63 -9.78 3.02
C LEU A 300 -2.29 -9.22 1.63
N PHE A 301 -3.25 -8.54 1.01
CA PHE A 301 -3.03 -7.84 -0.26
C PHE A 301 -1.96 -6.77 -0.14
N GLY A 302 -2.07 -5.89 0.86
CA GLY A 302 -1.07 -4.86 1.14
C GLY A 302 0.31 -5.46 1.37
N PHE A 303 0.40 -6.51 2.20
CA PHE A 303 1.64 -7.20 2.52
C PHE A 303 2.38 -7.69 1.26
N VAL A 304 1.68 -8.41 0.39
CA VAL A 304 2.31 -8.97 -0.82
C VAL A 304 2.53 -7.90 -1.90
N LEU A 305 1.60 -6.95 -2.06
CA LEU A 305 1.71 -5.90 -3.07
C LEU A 305 2.91 -5.00 -2.80
N PHE A 306 2.96 -4.37 -1.63
CA PHE A 306 4.02 -3.41 -1.31
C PHE A 306 5.37 -4.11 -1.16
N GLY A 307 5.42 -5.27 -0.48
CA GLY A 307 6.64 -6.05 -0.38
C GLY A 307 7.22 -6.44 -1.73
N SER A 308 6.42 -6.97 -2.65
CA SER A 308 6.91 -7.33 -3.99
C SER A 308 7.27 -6.13 -4.86
N THR A 309 6.53 -5.02 -4.73
CA THR A 309 6.79 -3.81 -5.52
C THR A 309 8.08 -3.11 -5.10
N THR A 310 8.47 -3.21 -3.83
CA THR A 310 9.77 -2.73 -3.33
C THR A 310 10.90 -3.67 -3.76
N MET A 311 10.74 -4.97 -3.57
CA MET A 311 11.80 -5.96 -3.74
C MET A 311 12.18 -6.21 -5.21
N ILE A 312 11.22 -6.22 -6.13
CA ILE A 312 11.51 -6.54 -7.54
C ILE A 312 12.46 -5.51 -8.18
N PRO A 313 12.25 -4.19 -8.09
CA PRO A 313 13.21 -3.23 -8.59
C PRO A 313 14.56 -3.29 -7.87
N GLU A 314 14.59 -3.58 -6.57
CA GLU A 314 15.80 -3.72 -5.79
C GLU A 314 16.69 -4.86 -6.32
N ILE A 315 16.12 -6.05 -6.57
CA ILE A 315 16.83 -7.19 -7.16
C ILE A 315 17.42 -6.81 -8.52
N LEU A 316 16.61 -6.21 -9.38
CA LEU A 316 17.03 -5.86 -10.74
C LEU A 316 18.16 -4.84 -10.76
N GLN A 317 18.12 -3.86 -9.87
CA GLN A 317 19.18 -2.86 -9.76
C GLN A 317 20.44 -3.40 -9.09
N SER A 318 20.30 -4.09 -7.94
CA SER A 318 21.45 -4.52 -7.13
C SER A 318 22.19 -5.73 -7.69
N LEU A 319 21.47 -6.71 -8.26
CA LEU A 319 22.06 -7.97 -8.72
C LEU A 319 22.25 -8.06 -10.23
N TYR A 320 21.37 -7.43 -11.02
CA TYR A 320 21.43 -7.53 -12.49
C TYR A 320 21.94 -6.23 -13.13
N GLY A 321 22.14 -5.14 -12.36
CA GLY A 321 22.69 -3.89 -12.88
C GLY A 321 21.74 -3.11 -13.81
N TYR A 322 20.42 -3.37 -13.73
CA TYR A 322 19.45 -2.60 -14.49
C TYR A 322 19.35 -1.16 -13.96
N THR A 323 19.03 -0.22 -14.83
CA THR A 323 18.71 1.15 -14.41
C THR A 323 17.42 1.19 -13.59
N ALA A 324 17.22 2.23 -12.79
CA ALA A 324 15.97 2.41 -12.04
C ALA A 324 14.74 2.44 -12.98
N THR A 325 14.91 3.04 -14.17
CA THR A 325 13.88 3.09 -15.21
C THR A 325 13.52 1.68 -15.71
N ASP A 326 14.51 0.86 -16.10
CA ASP A 326 14.26 -0.49 -16.60
C ASP A 326 13.68 -1.41 -15.52
N ALA A 327 14.22 -1.32 -14.30
CA ALA A 327 13.71 -2.06 -13.15
C ALA A 327 12.25 -1.71 -12.81
N GLY A 328 11.88 -0.44 -12.94
CA GLY A 328 10.50 0.02 -12.78
C GLY A 328 9.57 -0.46 -13.90
N LEU A 329 10.05 -0.47 -15.15
CA LEU A 329 9.26 -0.93 -16.31
C LEU A 329 8.81 -2.39 -16.19
N VAL A 330 9.52 -3.23 -15.44
CA VAL A 330 9.09 -4.62 -15.15
C VAL A 330 7.72 -4.65 -14.43
N LEU A 331 7.38 -3.61 -13.67
CA LEU A 331 6.09 -3.55 -12.98
C LEU A 331 4.92 -3.25 -13.93
N GLY A 332 5.20 -2.62 -15.06
CA GLY A 332 4.21 -2.17 -16.04
C GLY A 332 3.28 -3.26 -16.60
N PRO A 333 3.80 -4.40 -17.06
CA PRO A 333 2.99 -5.49 -17.61
C PRO A 333 1.91 -6.00 -16.65
N GLY A 334 2.22 -6.10 -15.35
CA GLY A 334 1.24 -6.48 -14.33
C GLY A 334 0.13 -5.44 -14.15
N ALA A 335 0.47 -4.15 -14.18
CA ALA A 335 -0.50 -3.07 -14.12
C ALA A 335 -1.40 -3.04 -15.37
N ALA A 336 -0.84 -3.30 -16.55
CA ALA A 336 -1.61 -3.40 -17.80
C ALA A 336 -2.65 -4.53 -17.73
N VAL A 337 -2.27 -5.70 -17.22
CA VAL A 337 -3.19 -6.83 -17.04
C VAL A 337 -4.34 -6.46 -16.10
N ILE A 338 -4.07 -5.79 -14.98
CA ILE A 338 -5.11 -5.34 -14.05
C ILE A 338 -6.05 -4.35 -14.72
N THR A 339 -5.50 -3.40 -15.48
CA THR A 339 -6.29 -2.39 -16.20
C THR A 339 -7.30 -3.02 -17.15
N VAL A 340 -6.90 -4.10 -17.85
CA VAL A 340 -7.76 -4.83 -18.78
C VAL A 340 -8.75 -5.74 -18.05
N LEU A 341 -8.31 -6.46 -17.03
CA LEU A 341 -9.11 -7.50 -16.38
C LEU A 341 -10.04 -6.97 -15.28
N ALA A 342 -9.71 -5.88 -14.58
CA ALA A 342 -10.54 -5.38 -13.49
C ALA A 342 -11.98 -5.03 -13.93
N PRO A 343 -12.23 -4.38 -15.09
CA PRO A 343 -13.59 -4.18 -15.59
C PRO A 343 -14.32 -5.51 -15.88
N ILE A 344 -13.62 -6.51 -16.40
CA ILE A 344 -14.20 -7.85 -16.70
C ILE A 344 -14.62 -8.52 -15.40
N VAL A 345 -13.74 -8.50 -14.39
CA VAL A 345 -14.02 -9.05 -13.06
C VAL A 345 -15.17 -8.31 -12.37
N ALA A 346 -15.27 -6.99 -12.56
CA ALA A 346 -16.38 -6.21 -12.07
C ALA A 346 -17.73 -6.70 -12.64
N VAL A 347 -17.79 -6.94 -13.96
CA VAL A 347 -18.99 -7.49 -14.63
C VAL A 347 -19.30 -8.90 -14.13
N LEU A 348 -18.31 -9.77 -13.97
CA LEU A 348 -18.49 -11.11 -13.44
C LEU A 348 -19.05 -11.10 -12.01
N THR A 349 -18.50 -10.20 -11.17
CA THR A 349 -18.93 -10.01 -9.78
C THR A 349 -20.35 -9.47 -9.71
N GLN A 350 -20.71 -8.48 -10.54
CA GLN A 350 -22.05 -7.86 -10.57
C GLN A 350 -23.12 -8.84 -11.03
N LYS A 351 -22.85 -9.62 -12.09
CA LYS A 351 -23.82 -10.59 -12.63
C LYS A 351 -24.07 -11.77 -11.70
N GLY A 352 -23.32 -11.91 -10.61
CA GLY A 352 -23.46 -12.99 -9.64
C GLY A 352 -23.25 -14.39 -10.23
N LYS A 353 -22.65 -14.50 -11.44
CA LYS A 353 -22.38 -15.78 -12.12
C LYS A 353 -21.39 -16.64 -11.35
N VAL A 354 -20.42 -15.99 -10.68
CA VAL A 354 -19.42 -16.64 -9.83
C VAL A 354 -19.50 -16.06 -8.42
N ARG A 355 -19.50 -16.93 -7.41
CA ARG A 355 -19.51 -16.49 -6.01
C ARG A 355 -18.21 -15.76 -5.69
N PRO A 356 -18.23 -14.59 -5.04
CA PRO A 356 -17.03 -13.80 -4.73
C PRO A 356 -15.92 -14.57 -4.03
N LYS A 357 -16.26 -15.51 -3.15
CA LYS A 357 -15.30 -16.35 -2.44
C LYS A 357 -14.38 -17.16 -3.35
N TRP A 358 -14.88 -17.64 -4.50
CA TRP A 358 -14.07 -18.39 -5.46
C TRP A 358 -13.13 -17.48 -6.25
N LEU A 359 -13.57 -16.25 -6.57
CA LEU A 359 -12.72 -15.25 -7.22
C LEU A 359 -11.58 -14.85 -6.29
N ILE A 360 -11.85 -14.62 -5.01
CA ILE A 360 -10.85 -14.26 -4.00
C ILE A 360 -9.86 -15.44 -3.78
N ALA A 361 -10.37 -16.66 -3.63
CA ALA A 361 -9.52 -17.85 -3.48
C ALA A 361 -8.62 -18.08 -4.69
N PHE A 362 -9.18 -17.96 -5.90
CA PHE A 362 -8.43 -18.03 -7.16
C PHE A 362 -7.34 -16.95 -7.22
N SER A 363 -7.67 -15.73 -6.84
CA SER A 363 -6.71 -14.61 -6.81
C SER A 363 -5.52 -14.91 -5.90
N PHE A 364 -5.75 -15.30 -4.65
CA PHE A 364 -4.66 -15.62 -3.73
C PHE A 364 -3.83 -16.82 -4.21
N ALA A 365 -4.44 -17.82 -4.84
CA ALA A 365 -3.73 -18.93 -5.45
C ALA A 365 -2.81 -18.45 -6.60
N MET A 366 -3.31 -17.57 -7.48
CA MET A 366 -2.51 -17.00 -8.58
C MET A 366 -1.37 -16.11 -8.08
N VAL A 367 -1.62 -15.28 -7.05
CA VAL A 367 -0.57 -14.48 -6.42
C VAL A 367 0.49 -15.38 -5.78
N SER A 368 0.08 -16.42 -5.04
CA SER A 368 1.01 -17.40 -4.48
C SER A 368 1.84 -18.09 -5.56
N LEU A 369 1.21 -18.52 -6.66
CA LEU A 369 1.90 -19.15 -7.79
C LEU A 369 2.93 -18.19 -8.43
N SER A 370 2.58 -16.90 -8.57
CA SER A 370 3.51 -15.88 -9.06
C SER A 370 4.73 -15.74 -8.14
N MET A 371 4.50 -15.70 -6.81
CA MET A 371 5.60 -15.62 -5.83
C MET A 371 6.49 -16.88 -5.86
N LEU A 372 5.90 -18.06 -6.01
CA LEU A 372 6.66 -19.31 -6.21
C LEU A 372 7.47 -19.27 -7.51
N TYR A 373 6.92 -18.70 -8.57
CA TYR A 373 7.66 -18.56 -9.83
C TYR A 373 8.86 -17.62 -9.68
N TYR A 374 8.70 -16.45 -9.01
CA TYR A 374 9.84 -15.60 -8.65
C TYR A 374 10.90 -16.36 -7.84
N SER A 375 10.49 -17.22 -6.91
CA SER A 375 11.41 -17.97 -6.04
C SER A 375 12.26 -19.01 -6.76
N SER A 376 12.04 -19.26 -8.04
CA SER A 376 12.82 -20.19 -8.87
C SER A 376 13.90 -19.49 -9.72
N PHE A 377 14.05 -18.16 -9.64
CA PHE A 377 14.95 -17.41 -10.48
C PHE A 377 16.41 -17.56 -10.05
N THR A 378 17.31 -17.37 -11.02
CA THR A 378 18.76 -17.47 -10.87
C THR A 378 19.41 -16.19 -11.40
N LEU A 379 20.69 -15.96 -11.13
CA LEU A 379 21.43 -14.80 -11.68
C LEU A 379 21.47 -14.75 -13.22
N GLN A 380 21.11 -15.84 -13.92
CA GLN A 380 21.00 -15.90 -15.37
C GLN A 380 19.58 -15.64 -15.89
N THR A 381 18.61 -15.44 -14.98
CA THR A 381 17.21 -15.17 -15.36
C THR A 381 17.12 -13.82 -16.06
N ASN A 382 16.52 -13.81 -17.23
CA ASN A 382 16.40 -12.59 -18.04
C ASN A 382 15.18 -11.75 -17.62
N TYR A 383 15.14 -10.51 -18.11
CA TYR A 383 14.08 -9.54 -17.90
C TYR A 383 12.66 -10.09 -18.19
N THR A 384 12.52 -10.89 -19.25
CA THR A 384 11.22 -11.42 -19.69
C THR A 384 10.55 -12.31 -18.63
N HIS A 385 11.33 -13.10 -17.88
CA HIS A 385 10.79 -13.94 -16.81
C HIS A 385 10.25 -13.09 -15.63
N TYR A 386 10.95 -12.00 -15.28
CA TYR A 386 10.47 -11.04 -14.27
C TYR A 386 9.16 -10.37 -14.71
N ALA A 387 9.09 -9.94 -15.97
CA ALA A 387 7.89 -9.35 -16.56
C ALA A 387 6.73 -10.36 -16.59
N LEU A 388 6.99 -11.62 -16.97
CA LEU A 388 5.98 -12.69 -17.02
C LEU A 388 5.45 -13.03 -15.60
N ALA A 389 6.33 -13.12 -14.60
CA ALA A 389 5.92 -13.33 -13.22
C ALA A 389 5.05 -12.16 -12.72
N ARG A 390 5.37 -10.92 -13.13
CA ARG A 390 4.55 -9.75 -12.82
C ARG A 390 3.18 -9.77 -13.52
N VAL A 391 3.11 -10.24 -14.76
CA VAL A 391 1.84 -10.51 -15.47
C VAL A 391 0.97 -11.49 -14.68
N LEU A 392 1.54 -12.59 -14.23
CA LEU A 392 0.83 -13.60 -13.42
C LEU A 392 0.32 -13.02 -12.09
N GLN A 393 1.13 -12.20 -11.43
CA GLN A 393 0.74 -11.49 -10.21
C GLN A 393 -0.39 -10.50 -10.47
N GLY A 394 -0.29 -9.72 -11.54
CA GLY A 394 -1.32 -8.78 -11.98
C GLY A 394 -2.64 -9.47 -12.29
N PHE A 395 -2.58 -10.65 -12.92
CA PHE A 395 -3.74 -11.49 -13.13
C PHE A 395 -4.42 -11.85 -11.79
N GLY A 396 -3.65 -12.30 -10.81
CA GLY A 396 -4.16 -12.54 -9.46
C GLY A 396 -4.83 -11.30 -8.85
N TYR A 397 -4.18 -10.16 -8.86
CA TYR A 397 -4.70 -8.93 -8.24
C TYR A 397 -5.98 -8.40 -8.90
N ALA A 398 -6.15 -8.59 -10.21
CA ALA A 398 -7.39 -8.21 -10.89
C ALA A 398 -8.62 -8.93 -10.31
N PHE A 399 -8.45 -10.19 -9.87
CA PHE A 399 -9.52 -10.99 -9.26
C PHE A 399 -9.66 -10.79 -7.74
N LEU A 400 -8.82 -9.98 -7.10
CA LEU A 400 -8.85 -9.76 -5.66
C LEU A 400 -9.63 -8.51 -5.28
N PHE A 401 -9.17 -7.37 -5.78
CA PHE A 401 -9.57 -6.09 -5.23
C PHE A 401 -11.07 -5.82 -5.34
N VAL A 402 -11.65 -6.07 -6.52
CA VAL A 402 -13.08 -5.81 -6.77
C VAL A 402 -13.99 -6.71 -5.93
N PRO A 403 -13.83 -8.05 -5.89
CA PRO A 403 -14.67 -8.91 -5.06
C PRO A 403 -14.51 -8.64 -3.55
N VAL A 404 -13.29 -8.34 -3.08
CA VAL A 404 -13.05 -8.00 -1.67
C VAL A 404 -13.72 -6.67 -1.30
N SER A 405 -13.64 -5.65 -2.17
CA SER A 405 -14.33 -4.38 -1.94
C SER A 405 -15.85 -4.58 -1.86
N VAL A 406 -16.43 -5.32 -2.78
CA VAL A 406 -17.87 -5.62 -2.75
C VAL A 406 -18.23 -6.39 -1.49
N LEU A 407 -17.43 -7.38 -1.07
CA LEU A 407 -17.65 -8.15 0.17
C LEU A 407 -17.61 -7.24 1.40
N ALA A 408 -16.63 -6.32 1.49
CA ALA A 408 -16.47 -5.40 2.60
C ALA A 408 -17.69 -4.49 2.82
N TYR A 409 -18.28 -3.97 1.73
CA TYR A 409 -19.37 -3.00 1.83
C TYR A 409 -20.78 -3.61 1.78
N SER A 410 -20.91 -4.92 1.55
CA SER A 410 -22.22 -5.55 1.34
C SER A 410 -23.10 -5.65 2.59
N TYR A 411 -22.49 -5.78 3.75
CA TYR A 411 -23.18 -5.95 5.03
C TYR A 411 -22.97 -4.76 5.98
N LEU A 412 -22.37 -3.67 5.48
CA LEU A 412 -22.21 -2.47 6.29
C LEU A 412 -23.56 -1.77 6.52
N PRO A 413 -23.85 -1.37 7.76
CA PRO A 413 -25.03 -0.58 8.05
C PRO A 413 -25.02 0.74 7.24
N PRO A 414 -26.18 1.24 6.84
CA PRO A 414 -26.30 2.55 6.19
C PRO A 414 -25.59 3.65 7.03
N GLY A 415 -24.87 4.56 6.35
CA GLY A 415 -24.13 5.64 7.02
C GLY A 415 -22.72 5.27 7.51
N LYS A 416 -22.34 3.97 7.60
CA LYS A 416 -21.02 3.56 8.09
C LYS A 416 -19.94 3.37 7.00
N ASN A 417 -20.21 3.79 5.76
CA ASN A 417 -19.28 3.61 4.65
C ASN A 417 -17.92 4.27 4.90
N ASN A 418 -17.87 5.48 5.48
CA ASN A 418 -16.61 6.17 5.82
C ASN A 418 -15.81 5.39 6.87
N LYS A 419 -16.47 4.86 7.91
CA LYS A 419 -15.81 4.10 8.97
C LYS A 419 -15.29 2.76 8.43
N GLY A 420 -16.06 2.12 7.54
CA GLY A 420 -15.65 0.89 6.85
C GLY A 420 -14.46 1.11 5.93
N SER A 421 -14.47 2.18 5.11
CA SER A 421 -13.36 2.49 4.21
C SER A 421 -12.08 2.87 4.97
N SER A 422 -12.19 3.64 6.05
CA SER A 422 -11.06 3.95 6.92
C SER A 422 -10.39 2.67 7.46
N LEU A 423 -11.19 1.73 7.98
CA LEU A 423 -10.67 0.50 8.57
C LEU A 423 -10.06 -0.46 7.52
N THR A 424 -10.67 -0.60 6.34
CA THR A 424 -10.11 -1.43 5.27
C THR A 424 -8.83 -0.83 4.67
N ASN A 425 -8.75 0.50 4.50
CA ASN A 425 -7.52 1.15 4.06
C ASN A 425 -6.42 1.06 5.11
N LEU A 426 -6.77 1.19 6.40
CA LEU A 426 -5.86 0.97 7.49
C LEU A 426 -5.27 -0.44 7.44
N ALA A 427 -6.11 -1.46 7.30
CA ALA A 427 -5.65 -2.84 7.17
C ALA A 427 -4.70 -3.04 5.97
N ARG A 428 -5.02 -2.44 4.81
CA ARG A 428 -4.17 -2.50 3.62
C ARG A 428 -2.81 -1.83 3.85
N ASN A 429 -2.80 -0.61 4.40
CA ASN A 429 -1.56 0.14 4.61
C ASN A 429 -0.68 -0.56 5.66
N TRP A 430 -1.27 -1.06 6.74
CA TRP A 430 -0.54 -1.88 7.72
C TRP A 430 0.04 -3.15 7.10
N GLY A 431 -0.77 -3.85 6.29
CA GLY A 431 -0.26 -4.97 5.54
C GLY A 431 0.98 -4.58 4.73
N GLY A 432 0.95 -3.41 4.09
CA GLY A 432 2.08 -2.87 3.33
C GLY A 432 3.31 -2.61 4.19
N SER A 433 3.18 -1.85 5.28
CA SER A 433 4.29 -1.52 6.18
C SER A 433 4.89 -2.79 6.83
N PHE A 434 4.04 -3.70 7.32
CA PHE A 434 4.49 -5.00 7.82
C PHE A 434 5.17 -5.84 6.73
N GLY A 435 4.63 -5.82 5.50
CA GLY A 435 5.19 -6.55 4.37
C GLY A 435 6.60 -6.08 4.02
N VAL A 436 6.80 -4.78 3.89
CA VAL A 436 8.12 -4.19 3.60
C VAL A 436 9.10 -4.47 4.74
N ALA A 437 8.72 -4.17 6.00
CA ALA A 437 9.56 -4.41 7.16
C ALA A 437 9.96 -5.88 7.32
N PHE A 438 9.01 -6.80 7.12
CA PHE A 438 9.27 -8.23 7.16
C PHE A 438 10.25 -8.68 6.08
N ILE A 439 10.04 -8.23 4.84
CA ILE A 439 10.85 -8.65 3.69
C ILE A 439 12.27 -8.11 3.81
N THR A 440 12.47 -6.84 4.15
CA THR A 440 13.81 -6.27 4.33
C THR A 440 14.58 -7.00 5.42
N THR A 441 13.93 -7.25 6.57
CA THR A 441 14.54 -8.00 7.67
C THR A 441 14.89 -9.44 7.30
N VAL A 442 13.98 -10.13 6.64
CA VAL A 442 14.20 -11.53 6.22
C VAL A 442 15.30 -11.59 5.16
N HIS A 443 15.27 -10.69 4.17
CA HIS A 443 16.30 -10.66 3.13
C HIS A 443 17.69 -10.50 3.72
N GLU A 444 17.91 -9.54 4.61
CA GLU A 444 19.22 -9.31 5.22
C GLU A 444 19.68 -10.51 6.05
N ARG A 445 18.85 -11.00 6.98
CA ARG A 445 19.19 -12.17 7.81
C ARG A 445 19.40 -13.45 6.98
N ARG A 446 18.66 -13.64 5.90
CA ARG A 446 18.85 -14.79 5.01
C ARG A 446 20.09 -14.64 4.16
N THR A 447 20.41 -13.44 3.70
CA THR A 447 21.65 -13.15 2.99
C THR A 447 22.85 -13.48 3.86
N ASP A 448 22.89 -13.03 5.12
CA ASP A 448 23.96 -13.34 6.06
C ASP A 448 24.09 -14.85 6.28
N LEU A 449 22.96 -15.53 6.53
CA LEU A 449 22.93 -16.98 6.70
C LEU A 449 23.49 -17.73 5.48
N HIS A 450 23.10 -17.29 4.27
CA HIS A 450 23.58 -17.92 3.04
C HIS A 450 25.03 -17.54 2.75
N THR A 451 25.47 -16.33 3.06
CA THR A 451 26.87 -15.92 3.00
C THR A 451 27.73 -16.81 3.87
N ASP A 452 27.36 -17.05 5.13
CA ASP A 452 28.06 -17.94 6.04
C ASP A 452 28.11 -19.38 5.53
N ARG A 453 27.01 -19.89 4.98
CA ARG A 453 26.93 -21.24 4.44
C ARG A 453 27.79 -21.41 3.18
N LEU A 454 27.77 -20.46 2.28
CA LEU A 454 28.56 -20.50 1.06
C LEU A 454 30.05 -20.30 1.36
N ALA A 455 30.39 -19.42 2.32
CA ALA A 455 31.75 -19.19 2.75
C ALA A 455 32.40 -20.46 3.35
N ARG A 456 31.65 -21.29 4.11
CA ARG A 456 32.15 -22.58 4.62
C ARG A 456 32.54 -23.56 3.51
N ASN A 457 31.87 -23.47 2.34
CA ASN A 457 32.19 -24.30 1.17
C ASN A 457 33.33 -23.70 0.32
N ALA A 458 33.69 -22.44 0.54
CA ALA A 458 34.82 -21.74 -0.08
C ALA A 458 36.10 -21.92 0.74
N ASP A 459 36.37 -23.15 1.18
CA ASP A 459 37.56 -23.49 1.96
C ASP A 459 38.82 -23.37 1.11
N PHE A 460 39.82 -22.66 1.63
CA PHE A 460 41.16 -22.53 1.02
C PHE A 460 41.85 -23.86 0.79
N SER A 461 41.46 -24.92 1.48
CA SER A 461 41.95 -26.28 1.26
C SER A 461 41.33 -26.97 0.05
N SER A 462 40.21 -26.47 -0.47
CA SER A 462 39.48 -27.03 -1.62
C SER A 462 40.29 -26.83 -2.93
N PRO A 463 40.64 -27.90 -3.66
CA PRO A 463 41.34 -27.80 -4.92
C PRO A 463 40.57 -26.96 -5.97
N LEU A 464 39.25 -27.05 -5.95
CA LEU A 464 38.38 -26.26 -6.86
C LEU A 464 38.48 -24.77 -6.55
N PHE A 465 38.44 -24.38 -5.29
CA PHE A 465 38.58 -22.99 -4.88
C PHE A 465 39.93 -22.41 -5.25
N GLN A 466 41.03 -23.16 -4.98
CA GLN A 466 42.39 -22.77 -5.34
C GLN A 466 42.56 -22.65 -6.87
N SER A 467 42.05 -23.62 -7.62
CA SER A 467 42.09 -23.60 -9.08
C SER A 467 41.35 -22.36 -9.64
N ARG A 468 40.21 -21.99 -9.05
CA ARG A 468 39.43 -20.81 -9.44
C ARG A 468 40.17 -19.51 -9.14
N ILE A 469 40.74 -19.38 -7.92
CA ILE A 469 41.59 -18.22 -7.56
C ILE A 469 42.77 -18.11 -8.53
N SER A 470 43.52 -19.20 -8.76
CA SER A 470 44.68 -19.14 -9.64
C SER A 470 44.33 -18.80 -11.08
N SER A 471 43.19 -19.28 -11.60
CA SER A 471 42.67 -18.92 -12.92
C SER A 471 42.33 -17.45 -13.02
N LEU A 472 41.62 -16.91 -12.01
CA LEU A 472 41.28 -15.47 -11.97
C LEU A 472 42.52 -14.59 -11.79
N THR A 473 43.47 -14.99 -10.94
CA THR A 473 44.74 -14.28 -10.76
C THR A 473 45.49 -14.17 -12.09
N LYS A 474 45.63 -15.28 -12.84
CA LYS A 474 46.24 -15.26 -14.18
C LYS A 474 45.50 -14.33 -15.14
N THR A 475 44.19 -14.30 -15.09
CA THR A 475 43.39 -13.38 -15.93
C THR A 475 43.71 -11.91 -15.61
N PHE A 476 43.81 -11.57 -14.32
CA PHE A 476 44.14 -10.21 -13.91
C PHE A 476 45.62 -9.84 -14.19
N GLU A 477 46.54 -10.80 -14.09
CA GLU A 477 47.92 -10.62 -14.53
C GLU A 477 48.02 -10.31 -16.03
N HIS A 478 47.25 -11.02 -16.87
CA HIS A 478 47.17 -10.72 -18.32
C HIS A 478 46.58 -9.34 -18.62
N LEU A 479 45.80 -8.77 -17.69
CA LEU A 479 45.31 -7.39 -17.79
C LEU A 479 46.32 -6.35 -17.27
N GLY A 480 47.55 -6.78 -16.89
CA GLY A 480 48.65 -5.88 -16.52
C GLY A 480 48.81 -5.61 -15.03
N LEU A 481 48.08 -6.31 -14.15
CA LEU A 481 48.21 -6.15 -12.71
C LEU A 481 49.43 -6.95 -12.18
N SER A 482 50.06 -6.46 -11.09
CA SER A 482 51.06 -7.24 -10.38
C SER A 482 50.47 -8.54 -9.82
N HIS A 483 51.30 -9.56 -9.62
CA HIS A 483 50.84 -10.85 -9.03
C HIS A 483 50.09 -10.66 -7.71
N TYR A 484 50.57 -9.74 -6.85
CA TYR A 484 49.93 -9.41 -5.58
C TYR A 484 48.55 -8.78 -5.76
N ASP A 485 48.47 -7.73 -6.60
CA ASP A 485 47.20 -7.02 -6.88
C ASP A 485 46.20 -7.95 -7.61
N ALA A 486 46.67 -8.73 -8.58
CA ALA A 486 45.86 -9.73 -9.29
C ALA A 486 45.24 -10.75 -8.31
N GLY A 487 46.02 -11.22 -7.32
CA GLY A 487 45.53 -12.10 -6.28
C GLY A 487 44.47 -11.46 -5.37
N GLN A 488 44.63 -10.19 -5.02
CA GLN A 488 43.63 -9.45 -4.23
C GLN A 488 42.34 -9.23 -5.04
N HIS A 489 42.46 -8.83 -6.29
CA HIS A 489 41.31 -8.65 -7.20
C HIS A 489 40.55 -9.98 -7.43
N ALA A 490 41.26 -11.10 -7.58
CA ALA A 490 40.65 -12.43 -7.71
C ALA A 490 39.81 -12.81 -6.49
N ARG A 491 40.34 -12.57 -5.28
CA ARG A 491 39.61 -12.80 -4.01
C ARG A 491 38.41 -11.89 -3.88
N GLY A 492 38.57 -10.59 -4.16
CA GLY A 492 37.47 -9.61 -4.16
C GLY A 492 36.35 -10.00 -5.12
N MET A 493 36.70 -10.47 -6.33
CA MET A 493 35.72 -10.93 -7.32
C MET A 493 34.95 -12.17 -6.84
N LEU A 494 35.64 -13.16 -6.25
CA LEU A 494 34.97 -14.34 -5.70
C LEU A 494 34.07 -13.99 -4.51
N TYR A 495 34.52 -13.09 -3.64
CA TYR A 495 33.70 -12.59 -2.54
C TYR A 495 32.43 -11.89 -3.03
N ASN A 496 32.55 -11.03 -4.05
CA ASN A 496 31.39 -10.38 -4.65
C ASN A 496 30.44 -11.38 -5.30
N GLN A 497 30.95 -12.41 -6.01
CA GLN A 497 30.11 -13.47 -6.58
C GLN A 497 29.38 -14.26 -5.49
N LEU A 498 30.04 -14.56 -4.39
CA LEU A 498 29.44 -15.24 -3.24
C LEU A 498 28.32 -14.39 -2.62
N ASN A 499 28.57 -13.10 -2.40
CA ASN A 499 27.58 -12.19 -1.83
C ASN A 499 26.38 -12.00 -2.77
N GLN A 500 26.59 -11.86 -4.08
CA GLN A 500 25.50 -11.78 -5.07
C GLN A 500 24.64 -13.06 -5.06
N GLN A 501 25.27 -14.23 -4.97
CA GLN A 501 24.56 -15.51 -4.91
C GLN A 501 23.79 -15.65 -3.58
N ALA A 502 24.40 -15.26 -2.45
CA ALA A 502 23.76 -15.29 -1.13
C ALA A 502 22.54 -14.33 -1.09
N SER A 503 22.71 -13.12 -1.59
CA SER A 503 21.65 -12.12 -1.68
C SER A 503 20.50 -12.61 -2.56
N LEU A 504 20.79 -13.20 -3.73
CA LEU A 504 19.76 -13.79 -4.58
C LEU A 504 18.96 -14.86 -3.83
N ILE A 505 19.63 -15.81 -3.15
CA ILE A 505 18.94 -16.87 -2.40
C ILE A 505 18.11 -16.24 -1.27
N GLY A 506 18.60 -15.20 -0.61
CA GLY A 506 17.85 -14.41 0.37
C GLY A 506 16.55 -13.83 -0.22
N PHE A 507 16.60 -13.24 -1.39
CA PHE A 507 15.41 -12.77 -2.12
C PHE A 507 14.45 -13.91 -2.49
N MET A 508 14.99 -15.06 -2.92
CA MET A 508 14.15 -16.23 -3.24
C MET A 508 13.41 -16.76 -2.01
N ASP A 509 14.05 -16.74 -0.84
CA ASP A 509 13.41 -17.11 0.43
C ASP A 509 12.29 -16.11 0.79
N CYS A 510 12.47 -14.81 0.56
CA CYS A 510 11.42 -13.81 0.74
C CYS A 510 10.21 -14.10 -0.16
N PHE A 511 10.43 -14.41 -1.43
CA PHE A 511 9.32 -14.78 -2.34
C PHE A 511 8.59 -16.05 -1.89
N ARG A 512 9.30 -17.07 -1.40
CA ARG A 512 8.67 -18.28 -0.82
C ARG A 512 7.79 -17.94 0.39
N MET A 513 8.28 -17.07 1.28
CA MET A 513 7.48 -16.64 2.44
C MET A 513 6.25 -15.83 2.02
N MET A 514 6.39 -14.91 1.06
CA MET A 514 5.24 -14.19 0.51
C MET A 514 4.23 -15.13 -0.18
N ALA A 515 4.69 -16.19 -0.84
CA ALA A 515 3.81 -17.20 -1.42
C ALA A 515 2.98 -17.92 -0.34
N ILE A 516 3.61 -18.26 0.80
CA ILE A 516 2.91 -18.87 1.94
C ILE A 516 1.88 -17.90 2.53
N VAL A 517 2.26 -16.63 2.73
CA VAL A 517 1.34 -15.60 3.23
C VAL A 517 0.14 -15.43 2.29
N ALA A 518 0.37 -15.36 0.97
CA ALA A 518 -0.71 -15.32 0.00
C ALA A 518 -1.59 -16.58 0.06
N LEU A 519 -0.98 -17.77 0.19
CA LEU A 519 -1.70 -19.04 0.23
C LEU A 519 -2.67 -19.13 1.42
N ILE A 520 -2.36 -18.50 2.56
CA ILE A 520 -3.27 -18.40 3.72
C ILE A 520 -4.60 -17.74 3.31
N GLY A 521 -4.59 -16.83 2.36
CA GLY A 521 -5.80 -16.19 1.85
C GLY A 521 -6.80 -17.17 1.21
N VAL A 522 -6.34 -18.31 0.68
CA VAL A 522 -7.21 -19.30 -0.01
C VAL A 522 -8.22 -19.93 0.96
N PRO A 523 -7.82 -20.61 2.06
CA PRO A 523 -8.78 -21.18 3.00
C PRO A 523 -9.64 -20.11 3.68
N LEU A 524 -9.09 -18.93 3.96
CA LEU A 524 -9.86 -17.82 4.52
C LEU A 524 -10.95 -17.35 3.56
N ALA A 525 -10.67 -17.28 2.25
CA ALA A 525 -11.67 -16.93 1.25
C ALA A 525 -12.83 -17.94 1.19
N LEU A 526 -12.51 -19.23 1.26
CA LEU A 526 -13.51 -20.29 1.26
C LEU A 526 -14.38 -20.27 2.53
N ALA A 527 -13.84 -19.75 3.65
CA ALA A 527 -14.55 -19.62 4.92
C ALA A 527 -15.54 -18.44 4.95
N THR A 528 -15.54 -17.52 3.97
CA THR A 528 -16.49 -16.40 3.92
C THR A 528 -17.92 -16.89 3.69
N LYS A 529 -18.91 -16.18 4.27
CA LYS A 529 -20.33 -16.46 4.00
C LYS A 529 -20.67 -16.20 2.53
N ASN A 530 -21.54 -17.04 1.98
CA ASN A 530 -22.01 -16.86 0.61
C ASN A 530 -22.78 -15.55 0.49
N PHE A 531 -22.38 -14.75 -0.49
CA PHE A 531 -22.98 -13.47 -0.81
C PHE A 531 -23.33 -13.41 -2.31
N ARG A 532 -24.51 -12.86 -2.63
CA ARG A 532 -24.90 -12.52 -4.00
C ARG A 532 -25.02 -11.00 -4.09
N PRO A 533 -24.24 -10.31 -4.96
CA PRO A 533 -24.40 -8.89 -5.18
C PRO A 533 -25.83 -8.59 -5.64
N GLY A 534 -26.53 -7.64 -4.97
CA GLY A 534 -27.89 -7.23 -5.33
C GLY A 534 -29.03 -8.08 -4.74
N GLY A 535 -28.77 -9.11 -3.95
CA GLY A 535 -29.80 -9.79 -3.17
C GLY A 535 -30.09 -9.02 -1.88
N GLU A 536 -31.36 -8.78 -1.56
CA GLU A 536 -31.77 -8.38 -0.21
C GLU A 536 -31.17 -9.35 0.80
N ALA A 537 -30.70 -8.81 1.94
CA ALA A 537 -30.20 -9.63 3.03
C ALA A 537 -31.33 -10.60 3.45
N SER A 538 -31.29 -11.83 2.94
CA SER A 538 -32.18 -12.87 3.43
C SER A 538 -31.82 -13.10 4.90
N GLY A 539 -32.67 -12.63 5.79
CA GLY A 539 -32.62 -12.95 7.21
C GLY A 539 -32.47 -14.44 7.38
N GLY A 540 -31.27 -14.88 7.72
CA GLY A 540 -30.96 -16.24 8.09
C GLY A 540 -30.88 -16.31 9.60
N HIS A 541 -31.77 -17.14 10.15
CA HIS A 541 -31.84 -17.57 11.54
C HIS A 541 -30.50 -18.06 12.09
#